data_3819a6691c8ec2283455e6d429ddb201
#
_entry.id   3819a6691c8ec2283455e6d429ddb201
#
_cell.length_a   1.000
_cell.length_b   1.000
_cell.length_c   1.000
_cell.angle_alpha   90.00
_cell.angle_beta   90.00
_cell.angle_gamma   90.00
#
_symmetry.space_group_name_H-M   'P 1'
#
loop_
_entity.id
_entity.type
_entity.pdbx_description
1 polymer ?
#
loop_
_entity_poly.entity_id
_entity_poly.type
_entity_poly.pdbx_seq_one_letter_code
_entity_poly.pdbx_strand_id
1 'polypeptide(L)'
;MNTCCRMKAILLTAIILAAMPISTAWANLTGRWSCNDGGTYYLRQIGKELHWYGESGFSGQPAWANVFSGSIRDGRITGKWADVPKGRASGAGELVLEIKNQGNVLRCVEKTGGFKGSRWVRKKSAATASRTPPQAKPERGEDCIAFNSSTVGIQQIDGRWKVVDGSHWLFDFGSDRVSAQKALQVITHYRMNRSCFVGRPDPSFAYLLAKGGVPEGPMAGEDCVAFDPARIRVSKIKDRWKIVDGSHWLFDFGGNETEAREALAIIKRYGFTQSCFVGRPKADFSYLRR
;
A
#
# COMPACT_ATOMS: atom_id res chain seq x y z
N MET A 1 -78.41 -24.34 -38.82
CA MET A 1 -77.20 -25.17 -38.57
C MET A 1 -76.02 -24.20 -38.60
N ASN A 2 -75.55 -23.81 -37.41
CA ASN A 2 -74.54 -22.80 -37.21
C ASN A 2 -73.20 -23.50 -36.87
N THR A 3 -72.22 -23.31 -37.74
CA THR A 3 -70.85 -23.77 -37.47
C THR A 3 -70.03 -22.60 -37.05
N CYS A 4 -69.65 -22.60 -35.76
CA CYS A 4 -68.86 -21.59 -35.10
C CYS A 4 -67.34 -21.81 -35.35
N CYS A 5 -66.68 -20.89 -36.04
CA CYS A 5 -65.23 -20.90 -36.28
C CYS A 5 -64.51 -20.27 -35.09
N ARG A 6 -63.76 -21.07 -34.31
CA ARG A 6 -62.88 -20.59 -33.22
C ARG A 6 -61.52 -20.20 -33.81
N MET A 7 -61.25 -18.91 -33.89
CA MET A 7 -59.89 -18.39 -34.11
C MET A 7 -59.05 -18.56 -32.81
N LYS A 8 -57.97 -19.34 -32.89
CA LYS A 8 -56.94 -19.40 -31.84
C LYS A 8 -55.94 -18.26 -32.06
N ALA A 9 -55.93 -17.30 -31.15
CA ALA A 9 -54.89 -16.27 -31.10
C ALA A 9 -53.60 -16.88 -30.56
N ILE A 10 -52.55 -16.88 -31.37
CA ILE A 10 -51.18 -17.24 -30.95
C ILE A 10 -50.50 -15.98 -30.42
N LEU A 11 -50.29 -15.90 -29.10
CA LEU A 11 -49.47 -14.86 -28.49
C LEU A 11 -47.99 -15.18 -28.77
N LEU A 12 -47.35 -14.39 -29.64
CA LEU A 12 -45.91 -14.38 -29.78
C LEU A 12 -45.30 -13.53 -28.62
N THR A 13 -44.71 -14.17 -27.65
CA THR A 13 -43.94 -13.51 -26.61
C THR A 13 -42.54 -13.21 -27.17
N ALA A 14 -42.27 -11.95 -27.51
CA ALA A 14 -40.93 -11.50 -27.88
C ALA A 14 -40.04 -11.41 -26.62
N ILE A 15 -39.07 -12.29 -26.50
CA ILE A 15 -38.03 -12.22 -25.47
C ILE A 15 -37.02 -11.16 -25.93
N ILE A 16 -37.07 -9.98 -25.32
CA ILE A 16 -36.06 -8.93 -25.50
C ILE A 16 -34.85 -9.35 -24.63
N LEU A 17 -33.83 -9.92 -25.27
CA LEU A 17 -32.51 -10.11 -24.63
C LEU A 17 -31.88 -8.73 -24.47
N ALA A 18 -31.94 -8.18 -23.27
CA ALA A 18 -31.16 -6.99 -22.89
C ALA A 18 -29.68 -7.35 -22.92
N ALA A 19 -28.93 -6.92 -23.92
CA ALA A 19 -27.51 -6.99 -23.98
C ALA A 19 -26.92 -6.07 -22.86
N MET A 20 -26.56 -6.63 -21.73
CA MET A 20 -25.82 -5.89 -20.70
C MET A 20 -24.45 -5.54 -21.27
N PRO A 21 -24.00 -4.27 -21.18
CA PRO A 21 -22.65 -3.92 -21.57
C PRO A 21 -21.67 -4.65 -20.64
N ILE A 22 -20.86 -5.53 -21.20
CA ILE A 22 -19.74 -6.15 -20.48
C ILE A 22 -18.73 -5.03 -20.23
N SER A 23 -18.75 -4.45 -19.03
CA SER A 23 -17.70 -3.56 -18.57
C SER A 23 -16.41 -4.38 -18.46
N THR A 24 -15.54 -4.27 -19.46
CA THR A 24 -14.17 -4.79 -19.38
C THR A 24 -13.44 -4.01 -18.29
N ALA A 25 -13.41 -4.57 -17.09
CA ALA A 25 -12.57 -4.04 -16.01
C ALA A 25 -11.11 -4.19 -16.46
N TRP A 26 -10.48 -3.07 -16.84
CA TRP A 26 -9.06 -3.04 -17.17
C TRP A 26 -8.26 -3.41 -15.92
N ALA A 27 -7.27 -4.30 -16.09
CA ALA A 27 -6.39 -4.69 -15.00
C ALA A 27 -5.70 -3.46 -14.41
N ASN A 28 -5.68 -3.34 -13.08
CA ASN A 28 -4.99 -2.27 -12.39
C ASN A 28 -3.49 -2.33 -12.69
N LEU A 29 -2.93 -1.28 -13.29
CA LEU A 29 -1.53 -1.19 -13.70
C LEU A 29 -0.59 -0.76 -12.57
N THR A 30 -1.09 -0.47 -11.39
CA THR A 30 -0.27 -0.09 -10.22
C THR A 30 0.71 -1.19 -9.87
N GLY A 31 1.98 -0.83 -9.62
CA GLY A 31 3.01 -1.77 -9.19
C GLY A 31 4.40 -1.44 -9.71
N ARG A 32 5.35 -2.35 -9.44
CA ARG A 32 6.73 -2.25 -9.90
C ARG A 32 6.90 -2.96 -11.25
N TRP A 33 7.61 -2.31 -12.15
CA TRP A 33 7.83 -2.77 -13.53
C TRP A 33 9.30 -2.67 -13.89
N SER A 34 9.76 -3.52 -14.78
CA SER A 34 11.06 -3.36 -15.44
C SER A 34 10.85 -3.02 -16.90
N CYS A 35 11.69 -2.16 -17.43
CA CYS A 35 11.71 -1.83 -18.85
C CYS A 35 12.98 -2.37 -19.52
N ASN A 36 12.90 -2.58 -20.84
CA ASN A 36 14.04 -3.03 -21.62
C ASN A 36 15.17 -1.99 -21.82
N ASP A 37 14.99 -0.78 -21.29
CA ASP A 37 16.04 0.24 -21.13
C ASP A 37 16.91 0.04 -19.88
N GLY A 38 16.68 -1.05 -19.14
CA GLY A 38 17.36 -1.37 -17.89
C GLY A 38 16.80 -0.69 -16.65
N GLY A 39 15.73 0.12 -16.80
CA GLY A 39 15.13 0.87 -15.71
C GLY A 39 14.14 0.07 -14.88
N THR A 40 13.96 0.57 -13.65
CA THR A 40 12.87 0.19 -12.76
C THR A 40 11.83 1.32 -12.73
N TYR A 41 10.57 0.96 -12.87
CA TYR A 41 9.44 1.87 -12.94
C TYR A 41 8.43 1.54 -11.86
N TYR A 42 7.90 2.57 -11.23
CA TYR A 42 6.86 2.48 -10.20
C TYR A 42 5.60 3.15 -10.74
N LEU A 43 4.64 2.34 -11.17
CA LEU A 43 3.41 2.79 -11.79
C LEU A 43 2.31 2.95 -10.74
N ARG A 44 1.52 4.01 -10.88
CA ARG A 44 0.30 4.26 -10.13
C ARG A 44 -0.84 4.58 -11.08
N GLN A 45 -1.88 3.73 -11.07
CA GLN A 45 -3.13 4.00 -11.77
C GLN A 45 -4.14 4.61 -10.81
N ILE A 46 -4.78 5.70 -11.23
CA ILE A 46 -5.88 6.38 -10.51
C ILE A 46 -7.03 6.54 -11.50
N GLY A 47 -8.05 5.69 -11.38
CA GLY A 47 -9.14 5.65 -12.35
C GLY A 47 -8.63 5.38 -13.78
N LYS A 48 -8.81 6.35 -14.69
CA LYS A 48 -8.34 6.28 -16.07
C LYS A 48 -7.00 6.97 -16.30
N GLU A 49 -6.29 7.32 -15.26
CA GLU A 49 -4.96 7.97 -15.35
C GLU A 49 -3.86 7.02 -14.89
N LEU A 50 -2.73 7.08 -15.58
CA LEU A 50 -1.51 6.36 -15.23
C LEU A 50 -0.38 7.36 -14.99
N HIS A 51 0.26 7.25 -13.84
CA HIS A 51 1.45 8.00 -13.49
C HIS A 51 2.59 7.04 -13.21
N TRP A 52 3.83 7.43 -13.53
CA TRP A 52 4.99 6.69 -13.07
C TRP A 52 6.17 7.57 -12.67
N TYR A 53 7.01 6.98 -11.88
CA TYR A 53 8.41 7.35 -11.68
C TYR A 53 9.28 6.20 -12.17
N GLY A 54 10.28 6.49 -12.99
CA GLY A 54 11.25 5.53 -13.52
C GLY A 54 12.67 5.99 -13.28
N GLU A 55 13.60 5.06 -13.06
CA GLU A 55 15.01 5.34 -12.88
C GLU A 55 15.92 4.22 -13.35
N SER A 56 17.16 4.55 -13.75
CA SER A 56 18.20 3.59 -14.09
C SER A 56 18.97 3.15 -12.86
N GLY A 57 19.15 1.81 -12.72
CA GLY A 57 20.04 1.23 -11.71
C GLY A 57 19.50 1.23 -10.28
N PHE A 58 20.24 0.57 -9.39
CA PHE A 58 19.87 0.33 -7.98
C PHE A 58 20.84 0.98 -6.97
N SER A 59 21.98 1.51 -7.38
CA SER A 59 23.00 2.03 -6.47
C SER A 59 23.53 3.39 -6.93
N GLY A 60 23.49 4.37 -6.03
CA GLY A 60 24.03 5.70 -6.27
C GLY A 60 23.09 6.65 -7.02
N GLN A 61 23.65 7.64 -7.69
CA GLN A 61 22.88 8.54 -8.56
C GLN A 61 22.51 7.82 -9.86
N PRO A 62 21.23 7.75 -10.25
CA PRO A 62 20.83 7.16 -11.50
C PRO A 62 21.36 7.96 -12.69
N ALA A 63 21.68 7.29 -13.82
CA ALA A 63 22.06 7.98 -15.04
C ALA A 63 20.89 8.81 -15.59
N TRP A 64 19.66 8.32 -15.40
CA TRP A 64 18.44 9.03 -15.72
C TRP A 64 17.35 8.68 -14.70
N ALA A 65 16.44 9.61 -14.48
CA ALA A 65 15.19 9.40 -13.75
C ALA A 65 14.10 10.20 -14.45
N ASN A 66 12.90 9.64 -14.61
CA ASN A 66 11.80 10.30 -15.30
C ASN A 66 10.46 10.05 -14.62
N VAL A 67 9.54 10.94 -14.95
CA VAL A 67 8.13 10.86 -14.58
C VAL A 67 7.27 10.83 -15.84
N PHE A 68 6.08 10.27 -15.72
CA PHE A 68 5.08 10.23 -16.78
C PHE A 68 3.68 10.43 -16.20
N SER A 69 2.84 11.07 -16.97
CA SER A 69 1.42 11.18 -16.71
C SER A 69 0.64 10.98 -18.01
N GLY A 70 -0.35 10.09 -18.01
CA GLY A 70 -1.14 9.79 -19.21
C GLY A 70 -2.51 9.21 -18.91
N SER A 71 -3.39 9.29 -19.90
CA SER A 71 -4.77 8.80 -19.84
C SER A 71 -4.91 7.44 -20.52
N ILE A 72 -5.71 6.57 -19.90
CA ILE A 72 -6.04 5.23 -20.40
C ILE A 72 -7.35 5.27 -21.15
N ARG A 73 -7.32 4.91 -22.43
CA ARG A 73 -8.53 4.75 -23.29
C ARG A 73 -8.35 3.53 -24.20
N ASP A 74 -9.35 2.67 -24.28
CA ASP A 74 -9.43 1.54 -25.21
C ASP A 74 -8.16 0.68 -25.28
N GLY A 75 -7.55 0.38 -24.11
CA GLY A 75 -6.34 -0.42 -24.02
C GLY A 75 -5.06 0.30 -24.39
N ARG A 76 -5.12 1.61 -24.65
CA ARG A 76 -3.97 2.48 -24.89
C ARG A 76 -3.79 3.50 -23.78
N ILE A 77 -2.56 3.94 -23.60
CA ILE A 77 -2.17 4.98 -22.66
C ILE A 77 -1.44 6.04 -23.46
N THR A 78 -1.95 7.26 -23.47
CA THR A 78 -1.31 8.39 -24.12
C THR A 78 -0.96 9.43 -23.08
N GLY A 79 0.29 9.90 -23.09
CA GLY A 79 0.72 10.86 -22.10
C GLY A 79 2.10 11.45 -22.36
N LYS A 80 2.55 12.28 -21.40
CA LYS A 80 3.82 13.01 -21.45
C LYS A 80 4.79 12.48 -20.41
N TRP A 81 6.05 12.46 -20.77
CA TRP A 81 7.15 12.12 -19.88
C TRP A 81 8.18 13.24 -19.84
N ALA A 82 8.93 13.33 -18.75
CA ALA A 82 10.08 14.21 -18.61
C ALA A 82 11.08 13.60 -17.64
N ASP A 83 12.38 13.81 -17.93
CA ASP A 83 13.43 13.54 -16.97
C ASP A 83 13.35 14.51 -15.80
N VAL A 84 13.74 14.05 -14.61
CA VAL A 84 13.81 14.86 -13.39
C VAL A 84 15.25 14.95 -12.87
N PRO A 85 15.62 16.04 -12.14
CA PRO A 85 17.01 16.31 -11.75
C PRO A 85 17.64 15.35 -10.73
N LYS A 86 17.10 14.16 -10.56
CA LYS A 86 17.74 13.06 -9.83
C LYS A 86 18.79 12.35 -10.69
N GLY A 87 18.56 12.28 -12.01
CA GLY A 87 19.49 11.76 -13.00
C GLY A 87 20.27 12.88 -13.70
N ARG A 88 21.12 12.50 -14.69
CA ARG A 88 21.87 13.43 -15.52
C ARG A 88 21.21 13.71 -16.87
N ALA A 89 20.22 12.95 -17.24
CA ALA A 89 19.43 13.14 -18.46
C ALA A 89 18.39 14.26 -18.26
N SER A 90 18.03 14.94 -19.37
CA SER A 90 17.11 16.09 -19.37
C SER A 90 16.14 16.06 -20.56
N GLY A 91 15.74 14.85 -21.01
CA GLY A 91 14.78 14.65 -22.08
C GLY A 91 13.33 14.87 -21.63
N ALA A 92 12.46 15.18 -22.59
CA ALA A 92 11.02 15.20 -22.40
C ALA A 92 10.31 14.90 -23.72
N GLY A 93 9.07 14.40 -23.66
CA GLY A 93 8.31 14.08 -24.87
C GLY A 93 6.98 13.40 -24.56
N GLU A 94 6.48 12.68 -25.55
CA GLU A 94 5.22 11.98 -25.51
C GLU A 94 5.42 10.47 -25.69
N LEU A 95 4.52 9.69 -25.12
CA LEU A 95 4.46 8.24 -25.26
C LEU A 95 3.03 7.80 -25.53
N VAL A 96 2.90 6.85 -26.45
CA VAL A 96 1.70 6.04 -26.62
C VAL A 96 2.03 4.59 -26.34
N LEU A 97 1.36 4.00 -25.37
CA LEU A 97 1.59 2.62 -24.93
C LEU A 97 0.34 1.78 -25.16
N GLU A 98 0.52 0.52 -25.49
CA GLU A 98 -0.53 -0.49 -25.51
C GLU A 98 -0.46 -1.39 -24.26
N ILE A 99 -1.62 -1.66 -23.69
CA ILE A 99 -1.76 -2.62 -22.58
C ILE A 99 -1.91 -4.02 -23.18
N LYS A 100 -0.99 -4.92 -22.85
CA LYS A 100 -0.95 -6.30 -23.32
C LYS A 100 -0.96 -7.30 -22.16
N ASN A 101 -1.23 -8.56 -22.46
CA ASN A 101 -1.18 -9.68 -21.54
C ASN A 101 -1.96 -9.39 -20.22
N GLN A 102 -3.24 -9.00 -20.37
CA GLN A 102 -4.11 -8.72 -19.22
C GLN A 102 -3.52 -7.71 -18.23
N GLY A 103 -2.79 -6.69 -18.73
CA GLY A 103 -2.18 -5.66 -17.89
C GLY A 103 -0.83 -6.05 -17.28
N ASN A 104 -0.14 -7.07 -17.78
CA ASN A 104 1.18 -7.46 -17.30
C ASN A 104 2.32 -7.00 -18.20
N VAL A 105 2.01 -6.46 -19.38
CA VAL A 105 2.98 -5.89 -20.32
C VAL A 105 2.44 -4.58 -20.86
N LEU A 106 3.30 -3.54 -20.90
CA LEU A 106 3.07 -2.32 -21.67
C LEU A 106 4.05 -2.31 -22.83
N ARG A 107 3.55 -2.01 -24.04
CA ARG A 107 4.37 -1.88 -25.25
C ARG A 107 4.26 -0.46 -25.77
N CYS A 108 5.38 0.19 -25.97
CA CYS A 108 5.42 1.49 -26.64
C CYS A 108 5.14 1.31 -28.13
N VAL A 109 4.21 2.09 -28.65
CA VAL A 109 3.86 2.15 -30.08
C VAL A 109 4.32 3.45 -30.71
N GLU A 110 4.33 4.54 -29.93
CA GLU A 110 4.82 5.85 -30.38
C GLU A 110 5.59 6.51 -29.24
N LYS A 111 6.67 7.21 -29.57
CA LYS A 111 7.49 7.96 -28.60
C LYS A 111 8.24 9.10 -29.25
N THR A 112 8.41 10.17 -28.50
CA THR A 112 9.20 11.35 -28.88
C THR A 112 10.19 11.70 -27.76
N GLY A 113 11.05 12.70 -28.01
CA GLY A 113 11.97 13.24 -27.00
C GLY A 113 13.13 12.32 -26.62
N GLY A 114 13.44 11.30 -27.43
CA GLY A 114 14.58 10.41 -27.18
C GLY A 114 14.35 9.33 -26.13
N PHE A 115 13.11 9.04 -25.75
CA PHE A 115 12.79 7.97 -24.78
C PHE A 115 13.29 6.62 -25.28
N LYS A 116 14.08 5.90 -24.47
CA LYS A 116 14.72 4.65 -24.90
C LYS A 116 13.87 3.41 -24.65
N GLY A 117 13.05 3.41 -23.60
CA GLY A 117 12.18 2.29 -23.25
C GLY A 117 11.15 1.96 -24.33
N SER A 118 10.84 0.69 -24.53
CA SER A 118 9.80 0.22 -25.48
C SER A 118 8.93 -0.90 -24.96
N ARG A 119 9.34 -1.58 -23.89
CA ARG A 119 8.59 -2.69 -23.33
C ARG A 119 8.76 -2.76 -21.82
N TRP A 120 7.66 -2.57 -21.10
CA TRP A 120 7.60 -2.75 -19.66
C TRP A 120 6.97 -4.08 -19.33
N VAL A 121 7.57 -4.79 -18.40
CA VAL A 121 7.05 -6.04 -17.86
C VAL A 121 6.80 -5.83 -16.39
N ARG A 122 5.60 -6.15 -15.95
CA ARG A 122 5.27 -6.13 -14.53
C ARG A 122 6.21 -7.07 -13.80
N LYS A 123 6.98 -6.56 -12.88
CA LYS A 123 7.66 -7.42 -11.92
C LYS A 123 6.57 -8.03 -11.06
N LYS A 124 6.42 -9.35 -11.16
CA LYS A 124 5.74 -10.04 -10.09
C LYS A 124 6.48 -9.61 -8.83
N SER A 125 5.81 -8.90 -7.91
CA SER A 125 6.26 -8.88 -6.52
C SER A 125 6.56 -10.33 -6.21
N ALA A 126 7.78 -10.65 -5.75
CA ALA A 126 8.13 -12.00 -5.44
C ALA A 126 6.96 -12.56 -4.62
N ALA A 127 6.20 -13.47 -5.27
CA ALA A 127 5.01 -14.12 -4.77
C ALA A 127 4.04 -13.23 -3.97
N THR A 128 3.17 -12.47 -4.69
CA THR A 128 1.79 -12.69 -4.35
C THR A 128 1.22 -13.60 -5.45
N ALA A 129 1.64 -14.87 -5.47
CA ALA A 129 0.66 -15.90 -5.70
C ALA A 129 -0.53 -15.50 -4.83
N SER A 130 -1.74 -15.48 -5.38
CA SER A 130 -2.99 -15.40 -4.64
C SER A 130 -3.08 -16.60 -3.67
N ARG A 131 -2.26 -16.56 -2.66
CA ARG A 131 -2.56 -16.96 -1.31
C ARG A 131 -3.00 -15.66 -0.67
N THR A 132 -4.28 -15.54 -0.36
CA THR A 132 -4.68 -14.87 0.87
C THR A 132 -3.60 -15.33 1.87
N PRO A 133 -2.69 -14.45 2.35
CA PRO A 133 -1.76 -14.89 3.38
C PRO A 133 -2.67 -15.49 4.45
N PRO A 134 -2.37 -16.67 5.01
CA PRO A 134 -3.15 -17.18 6.11
C PRO A 134 -3.27 -15.98 7.04
N GLN A 135 -4.52 -15.59 7.36
CA GLN A 135 -4.79 -14.48 8.26
C GLN A 135 -3.94 -14.76 9.48
N ALA A 136 -2.83 -14.02 9.65
CA ALA A 136 -1.92 -14.25 10.74
C ALA A 136 -2.69 -13.83 12.00
N LYS A 137 -3.42 -14.79 12.57
CA LYS A 137 -3.98 -14.64 13.91
C LYS A 137 -2.78 -14.48 14.84
N PRO A 138 -2.87 -13.59 15.85
CA PRO A 138 -1.85 -13.53 16.89
C PRO A 138 -1.58 -14.96 17.37
N GLU A 139 -0.32 -15.35 17.36
CA GLU A 139 0.05 -16.65 17.89
C GLU A 139 -0.24 -16.68 19.40
N ARG A 140 -0.45 -17.89 19.94
CA ARG A 140 -0.47 -18.07 21.40
C ARG A 140 0.86 -17.61 21.96
N GLY A 141 0.81 -16.52 22.74
CA GLY A 141 2.02 -15.92 23.35
C GLY A 141 2.33 -14.49 22.92
N GLU A 142 1.69 -13.96 21.86
CA GLU A 142 1.81 -12.52 21.57
C GLU A 142 1.05 -11.69 22.61
N ASP A 143 1.72 -10.68 23.14
CA ASP A 143 1.19 -9.79 24.16
C ASP A 143 0.35 -8.68 23.51
N CYS A 144 -0.96 -8.90 23.38
CA CYS A 144 -1.87 -8.00 22.69
C CYS A 144 -3.08 -7.62 23.54
N ILE A 145 -3.49 -6.36 23.44
CA ILE A 145 -4.74 -5.82 23.98
C ILE A 145 -5.73 -5.69 22.83
N ALA A 146 -6.89 -6.34 22.95
CA ALA A 146 -7.97 -6.20 21.99
C ALA A 146 -8.82 -4.97 22.28
N PHE A 147 -9.33 -4.33 21.23
CA PHE A 147 -10.27 -3.20 21.31
C PHE A 147 -11.21 -3.22 20.10
N ASN A 148 -12.26 -2.42 20.14
CA ASN A 148 -13.25 -2.37 19.07
C ASN A 148 -13.13 -1.07 18.26
N SER A 149 -12.61 -1.14 17.04
CA SER A 149 -12.44 0.00 16.15
C SER A 149 -13.73 0.74 15.77
N SER A 150 -14.90 0.14 16.01
CA SER A 150 -16.19 0.78 15.73
C SER A 150 -16.68 1.66 16.91
N THR A 151 -16.13 1.48 18.10
CA THR A 151 -16.51 2.21 19.32
C THR A 151 -15.41 3.11 19.86
N VAL A 152 -14.20 3.03 19.28
CA VAL A 152 -13.11 3.94 19.68
C VAL A 152 -13.48 5.39 19.41
N GLY A 153 -13.10 6.26 20.32
CA GLY A 153 -13.28 7.69 20.21
C GLY A 153 -12.12 8.45 20.84
N ILE A 154 -12.16 9.77 20.78
CA ILE A 154 -11.22 10.62 21.53
C ILE A 154 -11.94 11.27 22.72
N GLN A 155 -11.28 11.32 23.84
CA GLN A 155 -11.76 11.99 25.05
C GLN A 155 -10.64 12.79 25.68
N GLN A 156 -11.00 13.87 26.39
CA GLN A 156 -10.08 14.58 27.24
C GLN A 156 -10.24 14.05 28.67
N ILE A 157 -9.19 13.46 29.21
CA ILE A 157 -9.15 12.87 30.55
C ILE A 157 -7.96 13.51 31.27
N ASP A 158 -8.20 14.16 32.42
CA ASP A 158 -7.20 14.89 33.20
C ASP A 158 -6.39 15.90 32.37
N GLY A 159 -7.08 16.64 31.50
CA GLY A 159 -6.48 17.64 30.62
C GLY A 159 -5.71 17.04 29.41
N ARG A 160 -5.65 15.72 29.26
CA ARG A 160 -4.91 15.01 28.20
C ARG A 160 -5.84 14.37 27.18
N TRP A 161 -5.52 14.51 25.89
CA TRP A 161 -6.27 13.86 24.83
C TRP A 161 -5.87 12.38 24.71
N LYS A 162 -6.87 11.53 24.72
CA LYS A 162 -6.70 10.08 24.67
C LYS A 162 -7.60 9.46 23.61
N VAL A 163 -7.11 8.43 22.94
CA VAL A 163 -7.96 7.49 22.20
C VAL A 163 -8.44 6.44 23.17
N VAL A 164 -9.76 6.23 23.23
CA VAL A 164 -10.43 5.37 24.20
C VAL A 164 -11.35 4.37 23.53
N ASP A 165 -11.53 3.19 24.14
CA ASP A 165 -12.60 2.23 23.84
C ASP A 165 -13.41 2.02 25.13
N GLY A 166 -14.60 2.64 25.18
CA GLY A 166 -15.38 2.70 26.39
C GLY A 166 -14.66 3.44 27.53
N SER A 167 -14.46 2.78 28.66
CA SER A 167 -13.73 3.34 29.81
C SER A 167 -12.22 3.11 29.77
N HIS A 168 -11.71 2.38 28.78
CA HIS A 168 -10.29 2.06 28.66
C HIS A 168 -9.60 3.02 27.70
N TRP A 169 -8.53 3.69 28.14
CA TRP A 169 -7.70 4.46 27.26
C TRP A 169 -6.66 3.54 26.56
N LEU A 170 -6.48 3.76 25.26
CA LEU A 170 -5.57 2.98 24.43
C LEU A 170 -4.28 3.74 24.12
N PHE A 171 -4.40 5.03 23.80
CA PHE A 171 -3.27 5.90 23.45
C PHE A 171 -3.44 7.27 24.09
N ASP A 172 -2.33 7.87 24.50
CA ASP A 172 -2.29 9.17 25.18
C ASP A 172 -1.46 10.16 24.35
N PHE A 173 -2.05 11.30 23.99
CA PHE A 173 -1.48 12.34 23.14
C PHE A 173 -1.19 13.64 23.90
N GLY A 174 -1.26 13.63 25.24
CA GLY A 174 -1.06 14.83 26.02
C GLY A 174 -2.01 15.96 25.61
N SER A 175 -1.46 17.12 25.30
CA SER A 175 -2.25 18.28 24.84
C SER A 175 -2.57 18.26 23.33
N ASP A 176 -2.01 17.32 22.57
CA ASP A 176 -2.16 17.29 21.11
C ASP A 176 -3.45 16.60 20.64
N ARG A 177 -4.51 17.39 20.53
CA ARG A 177 -5.80 16.94 19.99
C ARG A 177 -5.71 16.53 18.52
N VAL A 178 -4.86 17.20 17.74
CA VAL A 178 -4.75 16.96 16.27
C VAL A 178 -4.18 15.58 16.02
N SER A 179 -3.12 15.22 16.72
CA SER A 179 -2.53 13.87 16.64
C SER A 179 -3.51 12.80 17.15
N ALA A 180 -4.26 13.05 18.22
CA ALA A 180 -5.30 12.14 18.69
C ALA A 180 -6.38 11.89 17.63
N GLN A 181 -6.84 12.94 16.95
CA GLN A 181 -7.82 12.83 15.86
C GLN A 181 -7.26 12.05 14.64
N LYS A 182 -6.01 12.32 14.26
CA LYS A 182 -5.35 11.58 13.18
C LYS A 182 -5.18 10.11 13.51
N ALA A 183 -4.77 9.78 14.74
CA ALA A 183 -4.64 8.40 15.19
C ALA A 183 -5.99 7.67 15.16
N LEU A 184 -7.08 8.33 15.61
CA LEU A 184 -8.42 7.77 15.49
C LEU A 184 -8.82 7.51 14.05
N GLN A 185 -8.53 8.43 13.11
CA GLN A 185 -8.78 8.23 11.68
C GLN A 185 -8.02 7.02 11.13
N VAL A 186 -6.74 6.86 11.47
CA VAL A 186 -5.92 5.70 11.10
C VAL A 186 -6.52 4.40 11.63
N ILE A 187 -6.82 4.35 12.92
CA ILE A 187 -7.41 3.15 13.58
C ILE A 187 -8.73 2.75 12.90
N THR A 188 -9.59 3.73 12.61
CA THR A 188 -10.89 3.48 11.99
C THR A 188 -10.75 3.06 10.52
N HIS A 189 -9.87 3.74 9.77
CA HIS A 189 -9.62 3.44 8.36
C HIS A 189 -9.16 2.00 8.16
N TYR A 190 -8.18 1.57 8.92
CA TYR A 190 -7.65 0.20 8.84
C TYR A 190 -8.43 -0.82 9.66
N ARG A 191 -9.48 -0.40 10.38
CA ARG A 191 -10.25 -1.26 11.29
C ARG A 191 -9.36 -2.01 12.27
N MET A 192 -8.37 -1.30 12.82
CA MET A 192 -7.45 -1.87 13.79
C MET A 192 -8.23 -2.28 15.04
N ASN A 193 -7.92 -3.44 15.58
CA ASN A 193 -8.65 -4.01 16.73
C ASN A 193 -7.75 -4.68 17.76
N ARG A 194 -6.43 -4.58 17.60
CA ARG A 194 -5.44 -5.08 18.56
C ARG A 194 -4.21 -4.18 18.58
N SER A 195 -3.73 -3.90 19.77
CA SER A 195 -2.44 -3.27 20.04
C SER A 195 -1.54 -4.30 20.69
N CYS A 196 -0.42 -4.61 20.05
CA CYS A 196 0.50 -5.68 20.44
C CYS A 196 1.87 -5.11 20.78
N PHE A 197 2.58 -5.76 21.71
CA PHE A 197 3.79 -5.22 22.30
C PHE A 197 4.90 -6.26 22.40
N VAL A 198 6.15 -5.79 22.35
CA VAL A 198 7.35 -6.54 22.74
C VAL A 198 8.00 -5.79 23.90
N GLY A 199 8.32 -6.51 24.98
CA GLY A 199 9.06 -5.97 26.12
C GLY A 199 8.21 -5.25 27.16
N ARG A 200 6.92 -5.59 27.36
CA ARG A 200 6.16 -5.00 28.50
C ARG A 200 6.77 -5.37 29.86
N PRO A 201 6.69 -4.50 30.89
CA PRO A 201 5.84 -3.29 31.00
C PRO A 201 6.31 -2.05 30.24
N ASP A 202 7.59 -1.99 29.79
CA ASP A 202 8.16 -0.86 29.06
C ASP A 202 8.44 -1.27 27.60
N PRO A 203 7.43 -1.32 26.73
CA PRO A 203 7.57 -1.92 25.42
C PRO A 203 8.55 -1.14 24.53
N SER A 204 9.55 -1.83 24.00
CA SER A 204 10.50 -1.30 23.02
C SER A 204 9.94 -1.33 21.59
N PHE A 205 8.90 -2.13 21.36
CA PHE A 205 8.24 -2.24 20.07
C PHE A 205 6.74 -2.47 20.23
N ALA A 206 5.95 -1.73 19.46
CA ALA A 206 4.51 -1.88 19.40
C ALA A 206 4.04 -1.94 17.95
N TYR A 207 2.99 -2.71 17.72
CA TYR A 207 2.36 -2.82 16.41
C TYR A 207 0.85 -3.03 16.55
N LEU A 208 0.10 -2.62 15.53
CA LEU A 208 -1.34 -2.76 15.53
C LEU A 208 -1.77 -3.77 14.45
N LEU A 209 -2.77 -4.57 14.80
CA LEU A 209 -3.39 -5.50 13.88
C LEU A 209 -4.81 -5.05 13.54
N ALA A 210 -5.17 -5.24 12.28
CA ALA A 210 -6.51 -5.01 11.78
C ALA A 210 -7.39 -6.25 11.94
N LYS A 211 -8.71 -6.08 11.83
CA LYS A 211 -9.64 -7.20 11.83
C LYS A 211 -9.34 -8.10 10.63
N GLY A 212 -8.82 -9.29 10.91
CA GLY A 212 -8.47 -10.28 9.88
C GLY A 212 -7.01 -10.27 9.43
N GLY A 213 -6.14 -9.43 9.99
CA GLY A 213 -4.72 -9.44 9.62
C GLY A 213 -3.97 -8.17 9.98
N VAL A 214 -3.23 -7.63 9.03
CA VAL A 214 -2.45 -6.40 9.17
C VAL A 214 -3.12 -5.25 8.42
N PRO A 215 -2.84 -3.99 8.79
CA PRO A 215 -3.24 -2.84 7.98
C PRO A 215 -2.65 -2.93 6.57
N GLU A 216 -3.48 -2.72 5.55
CA GLU A 216 -3.08 -2.82 4.14
C GLU A 216 -3.50 -1.62 3.31
N GLY A 217 -2.64 -1.28 2.34
CA GLY A 217 -2.88 -0.17 1.43
C GLY A 217 -2.64 1.20 2.04
N PRO A 218 -2.49 2.25 1.21
CA PRO A 218 -2.23 3.60 1.69
C PRO A 218 -3.52 4.33 2.09
N MET A 219 -3.43 5.13 3.14
CA MET A 219 -4.39 6.19 3.47
C MET A 219 -3.84 7.55 3.01
N ALA A 220 -4.69 8.45 2.55
CA ALA A 220 -4.26 9.79 2.16
C ALA A 220 -3.68 10.56 3.37
N GLY A 221 -2.53 11.22 3.16
CA GLY A 221 -1.88 12.04 4.17
C GLY A 221 -1.08 11.27 5.23
N GLU A 222 -0.77 10.00 4.99
CA GLU A 222 0.15 9.24 5.83
C GLU A 222 1.58 9.74 5.71
N ASP A 223 2.30 9.68 6.82
CA ASP A 223 3.72 9.92 6.92
C ASP A 223 4.43 8.60 7.21
N CYS A 224 4.91 7.93 6.17
CA CYS A 224 5.45 6.57 6.28
C CYS A 224 6.86 6.45 5.70
N VAL A 225 7.66 5.59 6.31
CA VAL A 225 8.97 5.15 5.83
C VAL A 225 8.85 3.72 5.33
N ALA A 226 9.18 3.52 4.05
CA ALA A 226 9.18 2.20 3.42
C ALA A 226 10.44 1.43 3.77
N PHE A 227 10.32 0.11 3.93
CA PHE A 227 11.44 -0.81 4.09
C PHE A 227 11.14 -2.17 3.45
N ASP A 228 12.19 -2.96 3.20
CA ASP A 228 12.06 -4.31 2.63
C ASP A 228 12.24 -5.36 3.74
N PRO A 229 11.17 -6.09 4.12
CA PRO A 229 11.25 -7.12 5.17
C PRO A 229 12.21 -8.26 4.85
N ALA A 230 12.62 -8.43 3.59
CA ALA A 230 13.62 -9.42 3.22
C ALA A 230 15.05 -8.94 3.51
N ARG A 231 15.29 -7.62 3.52
CA ARG A 231 16.63 -7.03 3.69
C ARG A 231 16.91 -6.54 5.10
N ILE A 232 15.87 -6.29 5.89
CA ILE A 232 16.06 -5.82 7.27
C ILE A 232 16.75 -6.88 8.13
N ARG A 233 17.61 -6.42 9.02
CA ARG A 233 18.36 -7.26 9.97
C ARG A 233 18.56 -6.55 11.30
N VAL A 234 18.78 -7.32 12.34
CA VAL A 234 19.27 -6.80 13.63
C VAL A 234 20.77 -6.50 13.51
N SER A 235 21.17 -5.34 14.00
CA SER A 235 22.58 -4.89 14.01
C SER A 235 22.87 -4.12 15.29
N LYS A 236 24.07 -4.31 15.85
CA LYS A 236 24.56 -3.53 16.99
C LYS A 236 25.31 -2.30 16.48
N ILE A 237 24.81 -1.10 16.81
CA ILE A 237 25.39 0.18 16.39
C ILE A 237 25.56 1.06 17.62
N LYS A 238 26.80 1.46 17.92
CA LYS A 238 27.13 2.27 19.11
C LYS A 238 26.51 1.69 20.39
N ASP A 239 26.75 0.41 20.63
CA ASP A 239 26.26 -0.37 21.79
C ASP A 239 24.73 -0.49 21.92
N ARG A 240 23.98 -0.14 20.89
CA ARG A 240 22.52 -0.26 20.84
C ARG A 240 22.10 -1.25 19.77
N TRP A 241 21.15 -2.10 20.07
CA TRP A 241 20.54 -3.03 19.11
C TRP A 241 19.47 -2.32 18.29
N LYS A 242 19.57 -2.46 16.98
CA LYS A 242 18.69 -1.79 16.02
C LYS A 242 18.23 -2.75 14.94
N ILE A 243 17.03 -2.53 14.39
CA ILE A 243 16.62 -3.09 13.10
C ILE A 243 16.99 -2.08 12.04
N VAL A 244 17.73 -2.53 11.01
CA VAL A 244 18.24 -1.70 9.92
C VAL A 244 17.83 -2.21 8.56
N ASP A 245 17.62 -1.30 7.60
CA ASP A 245 17.54 -1.56 6.16
C ASP A 245 18.72 -0.86 5.47
N GLY A 246 19.73 -1.62 5.08
CA GLY A 246 20.98 -1.06 4.57
C GLY A 246 21.71 -0.24 5.64
N SER A 247 21.93 1.04 5.37
CA SER A 247 22.55 2.01 6.28
C SER A 247 21.56 2.74 7.19
N HIS A 248 20.26 2.61 6.96
CA HIS A 248 19.22 3.31 7.71
C HIS A 248 18.71 2.42 8.85
N TRP A 249 18.65 2.98 10.06
CA TRP A 249 18.01 2.31 11.17
C TRP A 249 16.51 2.64 11.21
N LEU A 250 15.69 1.63 11.46
CA LEU A 250 14.24 1.74 11.51
C LEU A 250 13.74 1.74 12.96
N PHE A 251 14.27 0.86 13.79
CA PHE A 251 13.87 0.69 15.20
C PHE A 251 15.11 0.56 16.09
N ASP A 252 15.01 1.07 17.32
CA ASP A 252 16.07 1.09 18.31
C ASP A 252 15.60 0.43 19.60
N PHE A 253 16.29 -0.61 20.03
CA PHE A 253 15.97 -1.46 21.19
C PHE A 253 16.95 -1.27 22.35
N GLY A 254 17.79 -0.23 22.30
CA GLY A 254 18.80 -0.03 23.34
C GLY A 254 19.74 -1.22 23.51
N GLY A 255 19.88 -1.69 24.72
CA GLY A 255 20.72 -2.85 25.05
C GLY A 255 20.04 -4.21 24.81
N ASN A 256 18.77 -4.26 24.39
CA ASN A 256 17.97 -5.48 24.37
C ASN A 256 18.00 -6.18 23.00
N GLU A 257 18.91 -7.12 22.82
CA GLU A 257 19.01 -7.93 21.60
C GLU A 257 17.81 -8.85 21.42
N THR A 258 17.29 -9.42 22.49
CA THR A 258 16.18 -10.39 22.44
C THR A 258 14.93 -9.73 21.86
N GLU A 259 14.59 -8.54 22.33
CA GLU A 259 13.45 -7.78 21.81
C GLU A 259 13.64 -7.33 20.36
N ALA A 260 14.87 -6.94 19.98
CA ALA A 260 15.19 -6.62 18.59
C ALA A 260 14.97 -7.82 17.64
N ARG A 261 15.36 -9.03 18.07
CA ARG A 261 15.17 -10.27 17.30
C ARG A 261 13.70 -10.67 17.24
N GLU A 262 12.96 -10.54 18.32
CA GLU A 262 11.53 -10.80 18.40
C GLU A 262 10.75 -9.84 17.48
N ALA A 263 11.02 -8.54 17.56
CA ALA A 263 10.42 -7.54 16.68
C ALA A 263 10.72 -7.82 15.19
N LEU A 264 11.97 -8.21 14.86
CA LEU A 264 12.33 -8.61 13.49
C LEU A 264 11.51 -9.81 13.02
N ALA A 265 11.33 -10.82 13.87
CA ALA A 265 10.53 -12.01 13.56
C ALA A 265 9.06 -11.63 13.32
N ILE A 266 8.49 -10.75 14.14
CA ILE A 266 7.13 -10.21 14.00
C ILE A 266 7.00 -9.45 12.67
N ILE A 267 7.91 -8.53 12.36
CA ILE A 267 7.88 -7.75 11.12
C ILE A 267 7.90 -8.67 9.89
N LYS A 268 8.75 -9.69 9.89
CA LYS A 268 8.84 -10.67 8.80
C LYS A 268 7.61 -11.57 8.70
N ARG A 269 7.09 -12.04 9.84
CA ARG A 269 5.88 -12.88 9.92
C ARG A 269 4.68 -12.18 9.33
N TYR A 270 4.45 -10.94 9.73
CA TYR A 270 3.32 -10.15 9.25
C TYR A 270 3.58 -9.50 7.88
N GLY A 271 4.80 -9.52 7.38
CA GLY A 271 5.18 -8.94 6.10
C GLY A 271 4.99 -7.43 6.04
N PHE A 272 5.22 -6.72 7.15
CA PHE A 272 5.16 -5.26 7.16
C PHE A 272 6.22 -4.67 6.24
N THR A 273 5.83 -3.62 5.51
CA THR A 273 6.70 -2.93 4.54
C THR A 273 6.79 -1.42 4.77
N GLN A 274 5.96 -0.90 5.68
CA GLN A 274 5.86 0.52 5.99
C GLN A 274 5.84 0.73 7.50
N SER A 275 6.61 1.69 7.99
CA SER A 275 6.52 2.25 9.34
C SER A 275 5.93 3.65 9.24
N CYS A 276 4.76 3.86 9.82
CA CYS A 276 3.96 5.07 9.67
C CYS A 276 3.81 5.80 11.00
N PHE A 277 3.70 7.13 10.95
CA PHE A 277 3.79 8.00 12.10
C PHE A 277 2.69 9.06 12.09
N VAL A 278 2.24 9.45 13.28
CA VAL A 278 1.41 10.62 13.53
C VAL A 278 2.14 11.52 14.52
N GLY A 279 2.27 12.81 14.20
CA GLY A 279 2.89 13.79 15.08
C GLY A 279 4.41 13.92 14.97
N ARG A 280 5.05 13.53 13.85
CA ARG A 280 6.49 13.79 13.68
C ARG A 280 6.81 15.30 13.74
N PRO A 281 8.00 15.71 14.27
CA PRO A 281 9.18 14.88 14.60
C PRO A 281 9.10 14.10 15.92
N LYS A 282 8.14 14.36 16.78
CA LYS A 282 7.90 13.61 18.02
C LYS A 282 6.60 12.83 17.85
N ALA A 283 6.70 11.67 17.19
CA ALA A 283 5.54 10.85 16.91
C ALA A 283 4.90 10.30 18.18
N ASP A 284 3.67 10.71 18.47
CA ASP A 284 2.88 10.22 19.60
C ASP A 284 2.18 8.90 19.29
N PHE A 285 2.10 8.55 17.99
CA PHE A 285 1.50 7.32 17.54
C PHE A 285 2.24 6.79 16.31
N SER A 286 2.55 5.50 16.32
CA SER A 286 3.15 4.82 15.18
C SER A 286 2.46 3.49 14.93
N TYR A 287 2.49 3.04 13.69
CA TYR A 287 1.92 1.77 13.27
C TYR A 287 2.66 1.22 12.06
N LEU A 288 2.51 -0.08 11.86
CA LEU A 288 3.07 -0.79 10.72
C LEU A 288 1.96 -1.24 9.78
N ARG A 289 2.23 -1.22 8.46
CA ARG A 289 1.33 -1.75 7.44
C ARG A 289 2.07 -2.41 6.28
N ARG A 290 1.31 -3.10 5.44
CA ARG A 290 1.75 -3.61 4.14
C ARG A 290 1.44 -2.66 2.99
#